data_fc533d615966787c39e080c90606bc36
#
_entry.id   fc533d615966787c39e080c90606bc36
#
_cell.length_a   1.000
_cell.length_b   1.000
_cell.length_c   1.000
_cell.angle_alpha   90.00
_cell.angle_beta   90.00
_cell.angle_gamma   90.00
#
_symmetry.space_group_name_H-M   'P 1'
#
loop_
_entity.id
_entity.type
_entity.pdbx_description
1 polymer ?
#
loop_
_entity_poly.entity_id
_entity_poly.type
_entity_poly.pdbx_seq_one_letter_code
_entity_poly.pdbx_strand_id
1 'polypeptide(L)'
;MAVIFSLLLSIFGLFNLFGLNHDLFFRQFIYLILGFLGYYFLKSIGPHFFRINSNFFYWFFIAVLLITFIVGLEVRGSKRWLNFYFFNFQGSEFFKVFFILFLSEILTKKNLLFNSFLNFIKIFLCFLLPFLIIFKQPDLGNAMIYFFIFITLIMFSTVPKKYLGYLIGLVLLLVPIGWFVMKDYQRDRILSFINPHLDTQGTAYNMIQAVITIGSGMFFGRGLGLSTQSRLFFLPENTTDFAFASLVEQFGFFGGFFVLLFFTLIFIYIAKKTIRFYYEKTEDGQKNFLYCLGILTYFVSQTIINLGMNMGIMPITGITLPFISYGGSSVMAVLLGLALLP
;
A
#
# COMPACT_ATOMS: atom_id res chain seq x y z
N MET A 1 -7.48 -8.28 -18.12
CA MET A 1 -8.12 -6.98 -17.77
C MET A 1 -7.29 -6.19 -16.76
N ALA A 2 -7.11 -6.66 -15.48
CA ALA A 2 -6.32 -5.88 -14.50
C ALA A 2 -4.91 -5.51 -14.99
N VAL A 3 -4.19 -6.45 -15.63
CA VAL A 3 -2.85 -6.22 -16.18
C VAL A 3 -2.82 -5.10 -17.24
N ILE A 4 -3.84 -5.01 -18.07
CA ILE A 4 -3.94 -3.96 -19.09
C ILE A 4 -4.05 -2.60 -18.42
N PHE A 5 -4.92 -2.47 -17.41
CA PHE A 5 -5.09 -1.21 -16.69
C PHE A 5 -3.88 -0.85 -15.83
N SER A 6 -3.21 -1.86 -15.22
CA SER A 6 -1.95 -1.61 -14.52
C SER A 6 -0.83 -1.17 -15.47
N LEU A 7 -0.79 -1.68 -16.69
CA LEU A 7 0.14 -1.23 -17.72
C LEU A 7 -0.16 0.22 -18.16
N LEU A 8 -1.42 0.57 -18.37
CA LEU A 8 -1.83 1.94 -18.69
C LEU A 8 -1.45 2.92 -17.56
N LEU A 9 -1.72 2.56 -16.29
CA LEU A 9 -1.28 3.35 -15.15
C LEU A 9 0.25 3.52 -15.11
N SER A 10 1.00 2.43 -15.38
CA SER A 10 2.45 2.46 -15.43
C SER A 10 2.97 3.40 -16.52
N ILE A 11 2.31 3.47 -17.68
CA ILE A 11 2.63 4.39 -18.75
C ILE A 11 2.44 5.85 -18.29
N PHE A 12 1.33 6.17 -17.61
CA PHE A 12 1.12 7.51 -17.03
C PHE A 12 2.21 7.86 -16.00
N GLY A 13 2.56 6.91 -15.11
CA GLY A 13 3.64 7.09 -14.14
C GLY A 13 5.01 7.32 -14.81
N LEU A 14 5.32 6.57 -15.88
CA LEU A 14 6.55 6.76 -16.64
C LEU A 14 6.61 8.13 -17.33
N PHE A 15 5.53 8.57 -17.97
CA PHE A 15 5.50 9.90 -18.58
C PHE A 15 5.63 11.01 -17.53
N ASN A 16 5.01 10.85 -16.35
CA ASN A 16 5.19 11.77 -15.25
C ASN A 16 6.68 11.88 -14.84
N LEU A 17 7.36 10.75 -14.66
CA LEU A 17 8.78 10.71 -14.31
C LEU A 17 9.68 11.24 -15.43
N PHE A 18 9.36 10.96 -16.70
CA PHE A 18 10.08 11.48 -17.84
C PHE A 18 10.11 13.02 -17.85
N GLY A 19 8.98 13.65 -17.53
CA GLY A 19 8.92 15.12 -17.42
C GLY A 19 9.65 15.73 -16.22
N LEU A 20 9.91 14.92 -15.15
CA LEU A 20 10.55 15.41 -13.92
C LEU A 20 12.03 15.04 -13.83
N ASN A 21 12.37 13.79 -14.08
CA ASN A 21 13.72 13.26 -13.91
C ASN A 21 13.97 12.04 -14.79
N HIS A 22 14.84 12.18 -15.79
CA HIS A 22 15.16 11.11 -16.74
C HIS A 22 15.83 9.89 -16.09
N ASP A 23 16.68 10.08 -15.07
CA ASP A 23 17.35 8.95 -14.41
C ASP A 23 16.35 8.07 -13.66
N LEU A 24 15.38 8.70 -12.96
CA LEU A 24 14.32 7.99 -12.28
C LEU A 24 13.37 7.30 -13.28
N PHE A 25 13.12 7.90 -14.44
CA PHE A 25 12.36 7.28 -15.51
C PHE A 25 12.98 5.96 -15.96
N PHE A 26 14.30 5.95 -16.29
CA PHE A 26 14.98 4.72 -16.74
C PHE A 26 14.98 3.63 -15.65
N ARG A 27 15.23 4.00 -14.40
CA ARG A 27 15.17 3.04 -13.27
C ARG A 27 13.76 2.46 -13.11
N GLN A 28 12.73 3.30 -13.14
CA GLN A 28 11.35 2.85 -13.02
C GLN A 28 10.93 1.97 -14.20
N PHE A 29 11.38 2.28 -15.41
CA PHE A 29 11.14 1.45 -16.60
C PHE A 29 11.72 0.05 -16.43
N ILE A 30 12.96 -0.07 -15.92
CA ILE A 30 13.57 -1.38 -15.61
C ILE A 30 12.76 -2.11 -14.53
N TYR A 31 12.33 -1.43 -13.47
CA TYR A 31 11.52 -2.05 -12.42
C TYR A 31 10.18 -2.55 -12.93
N LEU A 32 9.55 -1.85 -13.86
CA LEU A 32 8.32 -2.28 -14.52
C LEU A 32 8.56 -3.54 -15.36
N ILE A 33 9.61 -3.57 -16.17
CA ILE A 33 9.97 -4.78 -16.96
C ILE A 33 10.16 -5.96 -16.01
N LEU A 34 10.97 -5.82 -14.97
CA LEU A 34 11.21 -6.87 -13.98
C LEU A 34 9.93 -7.30 -13.26
N GLY A 35 9.09 -6.34 -12.92
CA GLY A 35 7.79 -6.58 -12.28
C GLY A 35 6.84 -7.37 -13.18
N PHE A 36 6.71 -7.02 -14.47
CA PHE A 36 5.86 -7.76 -15.40
C PHE A 36 6.44 -9.14 -15.74
N LEU A 37 7.76 -9.28 -15.89
CA LEU A 37 8.40 -10.60 -16.03
C LEU A 37 8.12 -11.46 -14.79
N GLY A 38 8.29 -10.90 -13.60
CA GLY A 38 7.94 -11.55 -12.33
C GLY A 38 6.47 -11.95 -12.27
N TYR A 39 5.56 -11.08 -12.73
CA TYR A 39 4.13 -11.38 -12.82
C TYR A 39 3.86 -12.64 -13.65
N TYR A 40 4.40 -12.73 -14.87
CA TYR A 40 4.20 -13.88 -15.74
C TYR A 40 4.86 -15.14 -15.19
N PHE A 41 6.06 -15.02 -14.60
CA PHE A 41 6.76 -16.13 -13.94
C PHE A 41 5.95 -16.69 -12.76
N LEU A 42 5.47 -15.83 -11.87
CA LEU A 42 4.67 -16.28 -10.73
C LEU A 42 3.31 -16.86 -11.14
N LYS A 43 2.72 -16.29 -12.17
CA LYS A 43 1.49 -16.84 -12.75
C LYS A 43 1.67 -18.23 -13.34
N SER A 44 2.84 -18.54 -13.92
CA SER A 44 3.17 -19.88 -14.44
C SER A 44 3.35 -20.92 -13.33
N ILE A 45 3.89 -20.53 -12.17
CA ILE A 45 3.99 -21.38 -10.98
C ILE A 45 2.58 -21.65 -10.39
N GLY A 46 1.71 -20.65 -10.45
CA GLY A 46 0.35 -20.71 -9.95
C GLY A 46 0.22 -20.43 -8.44
N PRO A 47 -0.96 -20.03 -7.97
CA PRO A 47 -1.19 -19.65 -6.58
C PRO A 47 -1.11 -20.83 -5.60
N HIS A 48 -1.29 -22.06 -6.07
CA HIS A 48 -1.33 -23.25 -5.24
C HIS A 48 -0.02 -23.49 -4.48
N PHE A 49 1.13 -23.34 -5.15
CA PHE A 49 2.44 -23.46 -4.52
C PHE A 49 2.62 -22.50 -3.35
N PHE A 50 2.26 -21.25 -3.54
CA PHE A 50 2.40 -20.20 -2.51
C PHE A 50 1.44 -20.41 -1.34
N ARG A 51 0.25 -20.97 -1.59
CA ARG A 51 -0.73 -21.29 -0.56
C ARG A 51 -0.27 -22.41 0.37
N ILE A 52 0.18 -23.50 -0.18
CA ILE A 52 0.72 -24.63 0.61
C ILE A 52 1.87 -24.15 1.50
N ASN A 53 2.73 -23.29 0.96
CA ASN A 53 3.90 -22.77 1.66
C ASN A 53 3.64 -21.41 2.36
N SER A 54 2.38 -21.00 2.55
CA SER A 54 2.04 -19.68 3.11
C SER A 54 2.66 -19.42 4.49
N ASN A 55 2.75 -20.45 5.32
CA ASN A 55 3.39 -20.38 6.63
C ASN A 55 4.91 -20.12 6.53
N PHE A 56 5.58 -20.77 5.59
CA PHE A 56 7.01 -20.53 5.31
C PHE A 56 7.23 -19.08 4.86
N PHE A 57 6.45 -18.58 3.90
CA PHE A 57 6.57 -17.20 3.42
C PHE A 57 6.27 -16.18 4.50
N TYR A 58 5.30 -16.44 5.37
CA TYR A 58 5.00 -15.57 6.50
C TYR A 58 6.24 -15.40 7.40
N TRP A 59 6.84 -16.48 7.87
CA TRP A 59 8.00 -16.43 8.76
C TRP A 59 9.26 -15.91 8.05
N PHE A 60 9.43 -16.25 6.77
CA PHE A 60 10.50 -15.70 5.95
C PHE A 60 10.44 -14.17 5.89
N PHE A 61 9.26 -13.59 5.63
CA PHE A 61 9.13 -12.13 5.58
C PHE A 61 9.18 -11.47 6.96
N ILE A 62 8.77 -12.14 8.02
CA ILE A 62 9.04 -11.67 9.39
C ILE A 62 10.56 -11.56 9.63
N ALA A 63 11.34 -12.57 9.25
CA ALA A 63 12.78 -12.51 9.32
C ALA A 63 13.36 -11.36 8.47
N VAL A 64 12.87 -11.16 7.25
CA VAL A 64 13.26 -10.02 6.40
C VAL A 64 12.96 -8.67 7.06
N LEU A 65 11.78 -8.51 7.68
CA LEU A 65 11.44 -7.28 8.40
C LEU A 65 12.35 -7.03 9.60
N LEU A 66 12.71 -8.08 10.35
CA LEU A 66 13.66 -7.98 11.46
C LEU A 66 15.07 -7.62 10.98
N ILE A 67 15.54 -8.26 9.92
CA ILE A 67 16.83 -7.92 9.28
C ILE A 67 16.81 -6.45 8.81
N THR A 68 15.73 -6.02 8.16
CA THR A 68 15.60 -4.62 7.73
C THR A 68 15.62 -3.65 8.91
N PHE A 69 15.04 -4.02 10.05
CA PHE A 69 15.03 -3.19 11.24
C PHE A 69 16.45 -3.03 11.84
N ILE A 70 17.29 -4.08 11.77
CA ILE A 70 18.65 -4.07 12.33
C ILE A 70 19.65 -3.42 11.36
N VAL A 71 19.68 -3.87 10.09
CA VAL A 71 20.73 -3.56 9.10
C VAL A 71 20.24 -2.59 8.01
N GLY A 72 18.95 -2.24 7.98
CA GLY A 72 18.37 -1.41 6.93
C GLY A 72 19.00 -0.02 6.83
N LEU A 73 18.98 0.55 5.61
CA LEU A 73 19.40 1.93 5.37
C LEU A 73 18.54 2.89 6.17
N GLU A 74 19.21 3.77 6.89
CA GLU A 74 18.54 4.86 7.59
C GLU A 74 18.34 6.05 6.68
N VAL A 75 17.08 6.30 6.30
CA VAL A 75 16.69 7.45 5.50
C VAL A 75 15.68 8.26 6.31
N ARG A 76 16.01 9.50 6.60
CA ARG A 76 15.16 10.43 7.39
C ARG A 76 14.71 9.81 8.73
N GLY A 77 15.63 9.16 9.45
CA GLY A 77 15.35 8.55 10.74
C GLY A 77 14.51 7.27 10.72
N SER A 78 14.34 6.66 9.54
CA SER A 78 13.62 5.39 9.38
C SER A 78 14.43 4.35 8.62
N LYS A 79 14.43 3.09 9.12
CA LYS A 79 15.12 1.96 8.50
C LYS A 79 14.07 1.05 7.84
N ARG A 80 13.77 1.30 6.57
CA ARG A 80 12.70 0.61 5.82
C ARG A 80 13.20 -0.16 4.62
N TRP A 81 14.43 0.09 4.14
CA TRP A 81 14.98 -0.45 2.91
C TRP A 81 16.26 -1.25 3.15
N LEU A 82 16.36 -2.38 2.45
CA LEU A 82 17.61 -3.10 2.26
C LEU A 82 18.21 -2.67 0.93
N ASN A 83 19.46 -2.19 0.93
CA ASN A 83 20.15 -1.78 -0.28
C ASN A 83 20.83 -3.00 -0.92
N PHE A 84 20.41 -3.37 -2.12
CA PHE A 84 21.04 -4.37 -2.96
C PHE A 84 21.79 -3.72 -4.13
N TYR A 85 22.52 -2.63 -3.86
CA TYR A 85 23.36 -1.90 -4.81
C TYR A 85 22.58 -1.28 -5.99
N PHE A 86 21.78 -2.05 -6.72
CA PHE A 86 20.96 -1.59 -7.87
C PHE A 86 19.49 -1.35 -7.51
N PHE A 87 19.05 -1.84 -6.37
CA PHE A 87 17.65 -1.90 -6.02
C PHE A 87 17.45 -1.76 -4.50
N ASN A 88 16.60 -0.83 -4.11
CA ASN A 88 16.20 -0.69 -2.71
C ASN A 88 14.98 -1.57 -2.45
N PHE A 89 15.19 -2.66 -1.74
CA PHE A 89 14.15 -3.61 -1.41
C PHE A 89 13.42 -3.19 -0.13
N GLN A 90 12.10 -3.03 -0.21
CA GLN A 90 11.24 -2.77 0.93
C GLN A 90 10.42 -4.01 1.27
N GLY A 91 10.84 -4.74 2.32
CA GLY A 91 10.21 -6.00 2.72
C GLY A 91 8.74 -5.86 3.10
N SER A 92 8.34 -4.72 3.70
CA SER A 92 6.95 -4.45 4.08
C SER A 92 6.00 -4.38 2.88
N GLU A 93 6.46 -3.97 1.68
CA GLU A 93 5.63 -3.97 0.46
C GLU A 93 5.29 -5.39 0.00
N PHE A 94 6.30 -6.24 -0.12
CA PHE A 94 6.11 -7.64 -0.54
C PHE A 94 5.35 -8.45 0.49
N PHE A 95 5.63 -8.23 1.75
CA PHE A 95 4.99 -8.99 2.81
C PHE A 95 3.48 -8.79 2.88
N LYS A 96 2.92 -7.63 2.49
CA LYS A 96 1.46 -7.42 2.43
C LYS A 96 0.75 -8.56 1.67
N VAL A 97 1.30 -8.95 0.51
CA VAL A 97 0.71 -10.01 -0.33
C VAL A 97 0.77 -11.36 0.35
N PHE A 98 1.91 -11.72 0.93
CA PHE A 98 2.07 -13.00 1.64
C PHE A 98 1.33 -13.03 2.97
N PHE A 99 1.18 -11.90 3.64
CA PHE A 99 0.35 -11.75 4.82
C PHE A 99 -1.14 -12.00 4.52
N ILE A 100 -1.65 -11.44 3.41
CA ILE A 100 -3.01 -11.70 2.94
C ILE A 100 -3.17 -13.20 2.62
N LEU A 101 -2.21 -13.78 1.92
CA LEU A 101 -2.22 -15.20 1.56
C LEU A 101 -2.26 -16.08 2.81
N PHE A 102 -1.37 -15.83 3.78
CA PHE A 102 -1.30 -16.53 5.05
C PHE A 102 -2.60 -16.43 5.85
N LEU A 103 -3.16 -15.22 5.98
CA LEU A 103 -4.43 -15.02 6.68
C LEU A 103 -5.59 -15.73 5.98
N SER A 104 -5.64 -15.71 4.64
CA SER A 104 -6.69 -16.40 3.89
C SER A 104 -6.67 -17.92 4.12
N GLU A 105 -5.48 -18.51 4.26
CA GLU A 105 -5.34 -19.94 4.56
C GLU A 105 -5.68 -20.28 6.02
N ILE A 106 -5.24 -19.47 6.99
CA ILE A 106 -5.52 -19.75 8.41
C ILE A 106 -7.00 -19.54 8.74
N LEU A 107 -7.61 -18.48 8.23
CA LEU A 107 -9.00 -18.11 8.54
C LEU A 107 -10.03 -19.10 7.97
N THR A 108 -9.64 -19.99 7.06
CA THR A 108 -10.51 -20.99 6.43
C THR A 108 -10.31 -22.40 6.97
N LYS A 109 -9.25 -22.67 7.74
CA LYS A 109 -8.99 -24.00 8.30
C LYS A 109 -10.10 -24.42 9.28
N LYS A 110 -10.91 -25.42 8.91
CA LYS A 110 -12.02 -25.97 9.72
C LYS A 110 -11.57 -26.54 11.07
N ASN A 111 -10.35 -27.04 11.19
CA ASN A 111 -9.82 -27.65 12.41
C ASN A 111 -9.39 -26.64 13.49
N LEU A 112 -9.26 -25.37 13.15
CA LEU A 112 -9.19 -24.31 14.14
C LEU A 112 -10.65 -24.10 14.61
N LEU A 113 -11.03 -24.74 15.70
CA LEU A 113 -12.27 -24.44 16.40
C LEU A 113 -12.26 -22.96 16.80
N PHE A 114 -12.71 -22.08 15.89
CA PHE A 114 -12.78 -20.62 16.11
C PHE A 114 -13.68 -20.22 17.27
N ASN A 115 -14.34 -21.21 17.90
CA ASN A 115 -15.08 -21.04 19.16
C ASN A 115 -14.16 -20.79 20.37
N SER A 116 -12.85 -21.02 20.25
CA SER A 116 -11.91 -20.75 21.33
C SER A 116 -11.29 -19.35 21.21
N PHE A 117 -11.38 -18.58 22.28
CA PHE A 117 -10.70 -17.28 22.44
C PHE A 117 -9.17 -17.39 22.20
N LEU A 118 -8.57 -18.51 22.60
CA LEU A 118 -7.14 -18.78 22.39
C LEU A 118 -6.74 -18.80 20.91
N ASN A 119 -7.61 -19.33 20.04
CA ASN A 119 -7.33 -19.35 18.60
C ASN A 119 -7.43 -17.96 17.99
N PHE A 120 -8.38 -17.15 18.46
CA PHE A 120 -8.44 -15.75 18.07
C PHE A 120 -7.18 -14.99 18.48
N ILE A 121 -6.69 -15.19 19.72
CA ILE A 121 -5.44 -14.59 20.20
C ILE A 121 -4.26 -14.99 19.31
N LYS A 122 -4.13 -16.25 18.90
CA LYS A 122 -3.05 -16.68 17.99
C LYS A 122 -3.09 -15.94 16.66
N ILE A 123 -4.27 -15.78 16.05
CA ILE A 123 -4.43 -15.03 14.79
C ILE A 123 -4.11 -13.56 15.00
N PHE A 124 -4.56 -12.99 16.12
CA PHE A 124 -4.25 -11.61 16.48
C PHE A 124 -2.75 -11.38 16.68
N LEU A 125 -2.04 -12.31 17.31
CA LEU A 125 -0.59 -12.26 17.48
C LEU A 125 0.15 -12.34 16.13
N CYS A 126 -0.37 -13.15 15.18
CA CYS A 126 0.17 -13.18 13.81
C CYS A 126 -0.01 -11.85 13.07
N PHE A 127 -1.02 -11.05 13.40
CA PHE A 127 -1.14 -9.68 12.88
C PHE A 127 -0.27 -8.70 13.68
N LEU A 128 -0.29 -8.81 15.01
CA LEU A 128 0.36 -7.85 15.90
C LEU A 128 1.90 -7.83 15.70
N LEU A 129 2.50 -8.99 15.44
CA LEU A 129 3.94 -9.12 15.25
C LEU A 129 4.47 -8.25 14.08
N PRO A 130 4.03 -8.42 12.82
CA PRO A 130 4.46 -7.56 11.73
C PRO A 130 4.05 -6.11 11.93
N PHE A 131 2.85 -5.86 12.46
CA PHE A 131 2.37 -4.51 12.74
C PHE A 131 3.32 -3.75 13.66
N LEU A 132 3.76 -4.35 14.78
CA LEU A 132 4.67 -3.72 15.73
C LEU A 132 6.06 -3.50 15.14
N ILE A 133 6.58 -4.44 14.33
CA ILE A 133 7.87 -4.27 13.67
C ILE A 133 7.83 -3.08 12.72
N ILE A 134 6.81 -3.01 11.85
CA ILE A 134 6.63 -1.93 10.87
C ILE A 134 6.38 -0.59 11.58
N PHE A 135 5.59 -0.58 12.66
CA PHE A 135 5.36 0.62 13.47
C PHE A 135 6.65 1.15 14.08
N LYS A 136 7.53 0.25 14.59
CA LYS A 136 8.85 0.61 15.12
C LYS A 136 9.86 1.04 14.04
N GLN A 137 9.64 0.69 12.77
CA GLN A 137 10.40 1.19 11.61
C GLN A 137 9.96 2.58 11.16
N PRO A 138 9.32 3.38 11.97
CA PRO A 138 8.47 4.55 11.75
C PRO A 138 7.70 4.57 10.41
N ASP A 139 7.07 3.45 10.04
CA ASP A 139 6.27 3.30 8.81
C ASP A 139 4.77 3.21 9.11
N LEU A 140 4.20 4.33 9.57
CA LEU A 140 2.78 4.40 9.95
C LEU A 140 1.85 4.07 8.79
N GLY A 141 2.20 4.51 7.60
CA GLY A 141 1.37 4.30 6.43
C GLY A 141 1.18 2.81 6.11
N ASN A 142 2.27 2.06 6.02
CA ASN A 142 2.18 0.62 5.82
C ASN A 142 1.51 -0.07 7.01
N ALA A 143 1.80 0.30 8.26
CA ALA A 143 1.13 -0.27 9.43
C ALA A 143 -0.40 -0.11 9.36
N MET A 144 -0.92 1.04 8.91
CA MET A 144 -2.35 1.25 8.69
C MET A 144 -2.92 0.31 7.63
N ILE A 145 -2.19 0.06 6.53
CA ILE A 145 -2.64 -0.88 5.48
C ILE A 145 -2.75 -2.30 6.05
N TYR A 146 -1.75 -2.77 6.82
CA TYR A 146 -1.83 -4.08 7.50
C TYR A 146 -3.03 -4.18 8.43
N PHE A 147 -3.33 -3.11 9.15
CA PHE A 147 -4.49 -3.04 10.04
C PHE A 147 -5.81 -3.14 9.24
N PHE A 148 -5.97 -2.39 8.14
CA PHE A 148 -7.16 -2.47 7.30
C PHE A 148 -7.34 -3.85 6.67
N ILE A 149 -6.26 -4.47 6.18
CA ILE A 149 -6.28 -5.83 5.67
C ILE A 149 -6.78 -6.79 6.76
N PHE A 150 -6.19 -6.74 7.95
CA PHE A 150 -6.55 -7.64 9.06
C PHE A 150 -8.01 -7.50 9.47
N ILE A 151 -8.48 -6.28 9.72
CA ILE A 151 -9.87 -6.02 10.10
C ILE A 151 -10.84 -6.52 9.04
N THR A 152 -10.58 -6.21 7.77
CA THR A 152 -11.45 -6.62 6.68
C THR A 152 -11.53 -8.14 6.58
N LEU A 153 -10.40 -8.83 6.65
CA LEU A 153 -10.38 -10.29 6.57
C LEU A 153 -11.09 -10.95 7.78
N ILE A 154 -10.89 -10.44 8.99
CA ILE A 154 -11.62 -10.93 10.19
C ILE A 154 -13.11 -10.66 10.04
N MET A 155 -13.51 -9.49 9.56
CA MET A 155 -14.91 -9.11 9.38
C MET A 155 -15.67 -10.07 8.45
N PHE A 156 -15.02 -10.51 7.37
CA PHE A 156 -15.63 -11.38 6.36
C PHE A 156 -15.27 -12.87 6.51
N SER A 157 -14.49 -13.23 7.53
CA SER A 157 -14.17 -14.61 7.86
C SER A 157 -15.27 -15.29 8.71
N THR A 158 -15.08 -16.58 8.99
CA THR A 158 -15.96 -17.39 9.87
C THR A 158 -15.73 -17.11 11.36
N VAL A 159 -14.82 -16.21 11.72
CA VAL A 159 -14.54 -15.83 13.11
C VAL A 159 -15.77 -15.18 13.75
N PRO A 160 -16.16 -15.58 14.98
CA PRO A 160 -17.29 -14.99 15.68
C PRO A 160 -17.18 -13.48 15.84
N LYS A 161 -18.22 -12.75 15.46
CA LYS A 161 -18.24 -11.29 15.42
C LYS A 161 -18.01 -10.60 16.78
N LYS A 162 -18.24 -11.32 17.90
CA LYS A 162 -17.91 -10.84 19.25
C LYS A 162 -16.42 -10.46 19.39
N TYR A 163 -15.51 -11.18 18.71
CA TYR A 163 -14.08 -10.89 18.74
C TYR A 163 -13.73 -9.62 17.96
N LEU A 164 -14.48 -9.30 16.90
CA LEU A 164 -14.37 -8.00 16.22
C LEU A 164 -14.77 -6.86 17.16
N GLY A 165 -15.84 -7.04 17.96
CA GLY A 165 -16.22 -6.09 19.00
C GLY A 165 -15.12 -5.85 20.04
N TYR A 166 -14.46 -6.92 20.51
CA TYR A 166 -13.32 -6.80 21.44
C TYR A 166 -12.13 -6.06 20.80
N LEU A 167 -11.87 -6.30 19.52
CA LEU A 167 -10.80 -5.65 18.79
C LEU A 167 -11.07 -4.15 18.59
N ILE A 168 -12.29 -3.77 18.23
CA ILE A 168 -12.71 -2.37 18.13
C ILE A 168 -12.60 -1.70 19.51
N GLY A 169 -13.09 -2.35 20.58
CA GLY A 169 -12.96 -1.84 21.94
C GLY A 169 -11.50 -1.63 22.37
N LEU A 170 -10.62 -2.59 22.01
CA LEU A 170 -9.17 -2.47 22.25
C LEU A 170 -8.56 -1.30 21.49
N VAL A 171 -8.90 -1.12 20.21
CA VAL A 171 -8.40 0.01 19.40
C VAL A 171 -8.84 1.34 20.00
N LEU A 172 -10.12 1.49 20.36
CA LEU A 172 -10.64 2.71 20.99
C LEU A 172 -9.93 3.03 22.32
N LEU A 173 -9.57 2.00 23.09
CA LEU A 173 -8.81 2.15 24.33
C LEU A 173 -7.34 2.53 24.07
N LEU A 174 -6.75 1.99 22.99
CA LEU A 174 -5.34 2.22 22.68
C LEU A 174 -5.09 3.55 21.93
N VAL A 175 -6.09 4.14 21.27
CA VAL A 175 -5.94 5.42 20.57
C VAL A 175 -5.43 6.55 21.47
N PRO A 176 -6.02 6.81 22.67
CA PRO A 176 -5.48 7.81 23.58
C PRO A 176 -4.05 7.49 24.06
N ILE A 177 -3.77 6.21 24.35
CA ILE A 177 -2.44 5.77 24.77
C ILE A 177 -1.43 5.97 23.63
N GLY A 178 -1.84 5.65 22.40
CA GLY A 178 -1.02 5.82 21.21
C GLY A 178 -0.51 7.25 21.05
N TRP A 179 -1.34 8.24 21.37
CA TRP A 179 -0.95 9.65 21.32
C TRP A 179 0.27 9.96 22.20
N PHE A 180 0.37 9.36 23.37
CA PHE A 180 1.51 9.56 24.28
C PHE A 180 2.77 8.80 23.86
N VAL A 181 2.63 7.70 23.12
CA VAL A 181 3.73 6.85 22.65
C VAL A 181 4.28 7.32 21.29
N MET A 182 3.54 8.12 20.54
CA MET A 182 3.98 8.67 19.26
C MET A 182 5.19 9.57 19.43
N LYS A 183 6.14 9.47 18.48
CA LYS A 183 7.26 10.41 18.35
C LYS A 183 6.76 11.78 17.91
N ASP A 184 7.51 12.84 18.22
CA ASP A 184 7.10 14.21 17.96
C ASP A 184 6.75 14.45 16.48
N TYR A 185 7.58 13.99 15.52
CA TYR A 185 7.29 14.15 14.11
C TYR A 185 5.97 13.45 13.65
N GLN A 186 5.51 12.41 14.36
CA GLN A 186 4.24 11.72 14.07
C GLN A 186 3.05 12.55 14.58
N ARG A 187 3.19 13.16 15.76
CA ARG A 187 2.21 14.09 16.31
C ARG A 187 2.12 15.34 15.43
N ASP A 188 3.28 15.87 15.00
CA ASP A 188 3.35 17.05 14.15
C ASP A 188 2.60 16.83 12.82
N ARG A 189 2.68 15.64 12.22
CA ARG A 189 1.89 15.31 11.01
C ARG A 189 0.39 15.36 11.25
N ILE A 190 -0.09 14.93 12.41
CA ILE A 190 -1.52 14.98 12.76
C ILE A 190 -1.93 16.42 13.08
N LEU A 191 -1.13 17.12 13.87
CA LEU A 191 -1.39 18.51 14.24
C LEU A 191 -1.37 19.46 13.02
N SER A 192 -0.37 19.30 12.15
CA SER A 192 -0.26 20.05 10.90
C SER A 192 -1.41 19.77 9.94
N PHE A 193 -1.97 18.55 9.96
CA PHE A 193 -3.17 18.23 9.19
C PHE A 193 -4.42 18.93 9.74
N ILE A 194 -4.59 18.94 11.08
CA ILE A 194 -5.76 19.58 11.73
C ILE A 194 -5.69 21.11 11.62
N ASN A 195 -4.50 21.67 11.79
CA ASN A 195 -4.27 23.11 11.72
C ASN A 195 -3.03 23.44 10.89
N PRO A 196 -3.15 23.52 9.54
CA PRO A 196 -2.03 23.76 8.64
C PRO A 196 -1.31 25.11 8.86
N HIS A 197 -1.96 26.06 9.51
CA HIS A 197 -1.39 27.38 9.79
C HIS A 197 -0.30 27.38 10.87
N LEU A 198 -0.25 26.33 11.71
CA LEU A 198 0.76 26.22 12.78
C LEU A 198 2.14 25.77 12.29
N ASP A 199 2.22 25.14 11.10
CA ASP A 199 3.47 24.58 10.57
C ASP A 199 3.61 24.89 9.08
N THR A 200 3.88 26.16 8.77
CA THR A 200 3.99 26.64 7.38
C THR A 200 5.30 26.26 6.68
N GLN A 201 6.29 25.69 7.38
CA GLN A 201 7.58 25.30 6.84
C GLN A 201 7.89 23.80 6.89
N GLY A 202 7.05 23.02 7.61
CA GLY A 202 7.25 21.57 7.81
C GLY A 202 6.28 20.70 7.00
N THR A 203 5.58 19.82 7.69
CA THR A 203 4.68 18.85 7.04
C THR A 203 3.45 19.49 6.40
N ALA A 204 2.93 20.58 6.98
CA ALA A 204 1.81 21.34 6.40
C ALA A 204 2.21 21.99 5.06
N TYR A 205 3.46 22.47 4.93
CA TYR A 205 3.97 23.00 3.66
C TYR A 205 3.80 22.00 2.52
N ASN A 206 4.23 20.76 2.70
CA ASN A 206 4.15 19.74 1.65
C ASN A 206 2.69 19.46 1.23
N MET A 207 1.76 19.44 2.18
CA MET A 207 0.34 19.23 1.91
C MET A 207 -0.25 20.42 1.13
N ILE A 208 0.03 21.64 1.57
CA ILE A 208 -0.43 22.87 0.89
C ILE A 208 0.14 22.93 -0.53
N GLN A 209 1.44 22.66 -0.69
CA GLN A 209 2.09 22.65 -2.00
C GLN A 209 1.51 21.56 -2.92
N ALA A 210 1.15 20.38 -2.41
CA ALA A 210 0.48 19.35 -3.20
C ALA A 210 -0.87 19.83 -3.75
N VAL A 211 -1.68 20.49 -2.91
CA VAL A 211 -2.98 21.06 -3.33
C VAL A 211 -2.78 22.18 -4.36
N ILE A 212 -1.81 23.07 -4.16
CA ILE A 212 -1.46 24.14 -5.12
C ILE A 212 -1.00 23.51 -6.45
N THR A 213 -0.18 22.46 -6.38
CA THR A 213 0.34 21.74 -7.55
C THR A 213 -0.79 21.14 -8.37
N ILE A 214 -1.75 20.44 -7.72
CA ILE A 214 -2.95 19.91 -8.38
C ILE A 214 -3.76 21.02 -9.02
N GLY A 215 -4.04 22.11 -8.29
CA GLY A 215 -4.80 23.25 -8.80
C GLY A 215 -4.13 23.94 -9.99
N SER A 216 -2.79 23.99 -10.00
CA SER A 216 -2.01 24.62 -11.08
C SER A 216 -2.09 23.87 -12.41
N GLY A 217 -2.46 22.57 -12.39
CA GLY A 217 -2.62 21.74 -13.58
C GLY A 217 -3.88 22.06 -14.41
N MET A 218 -4.88 22.72 -13.83
CA MET A 218 -6.13 23.04 -14.50
C MET A 218 -6.76 21.85 -15.26
N PHE A 219 -7.39 22.07 -16.44
CA PHE A 219 -8.03 21.01 -17.22
C PHE A 219 -7.05 20.16 -18.02
N PHE A 220 -6.08 20.78 -18.71
CA PHE A 220 -5.20 20.10 -19.69
C PHE A 220 -3.76 19.91 -19.19
N GLY A 221 -3.42 20.44 -18.03
CA GLY A 221 -2.08 20.41 -17.50
C GLY A 221 -1.19 21.52 -18.09
N ARG A 222 -0.02 21.67 -17.48
CA ARG A 222 1.01 22.61 -17.95
C ARG A 222 1.84 22.06 -19.10
N GLY A 223 1.70 20.76 -19.38
CA GLY A 223 2.50 20.05 -20.38
C GLY A 223 3.64 19.24 -19.77
N LEU A 224 4.11 18.26 -20.53
CA LEU A 224 5.17 17.34 -20.14
C LEU A 224 6.48 18.12 -19.91
N GLY A 225 7.04 18.03 -18.70
CA GLY A 225 8.28 18.70 -18.34
C GLY A 225 8.17 20.22 -18.16
N LEU A 226 6.96 20.80 -18.26
CA LEU A 226 6.71 22.24 -18.08
C LEU A 226 6.09 22.57 -16.72
N SER A 227 6.04 21.60 -15.81
CA SER A 227 5.56 21.79 -14.46
C SER A 227 6.48 22.72 -13.67
N THR A 228 5.90 23.72 -12.99
CA THR A 228 6.67 24.69 -12.21
C THR A 228 6.84 24.26 -10.77
N GLN A 229 5.76 23.79 -10.13
CA GLN A 229 5.78 23.40 -8.72
C GLN A 229 6.62 22.15 -8.49
N SER A 230 6.44 21.14 -9.33
CA SER A 230 7.14 19.87 -9.20
C SER A 230 8.60 19.98 -9.69
N ARG A 231 8.86 20.61 -10.84
CA ARG A 231 10.20 20.66 -11.44
C ARG A 231 11.17 21.60 -10.70
N LEU A 232 10.67 22.72 -10.16
CA LEU A 232 11.47 23.64 -9.37
C LEU A 232 11.56 23.25 -7.89
N PHE A 233 11.10 22.04 -7.53
CA PHE A 233 11.17 21.49 -6.18
C PHE A 233 10.43 22.31 -5.11
N PHE A 234 9.43 23.13 -5.49
CA PHE A 234 8.51 23.71 -4.53
C PHE A 234 7.67 22.62 -3.84
N LEU A 235 7.38 21.51 -4.55
CA LEU A 235 6.79 20.30 -3.98
C LEU A 235 7.90 19.25 -3.75
N PRO A 236 8.35 19.05 -2.50
CA PRO A 236 9.26 17.94 -2.17
C PRO A 236 8.58 16.59 -2.38
N GLU A 237 9.35 15.52 -2.60
CA GLU A 237 8.84 14.15 -2.80
C GLU A 237 7.81 14.03 -3.94
N ASN A 238 7.92 14.90 -4.95
CA ASN A 238 7.03 14.97 -6.11
C ASN A 238 7.04 13.71 -6.99
N THR A 239 8.06 12.86 -6.89
CA THR A 239 8.19 11.59 -7.63
C THR A 239 7.71 10.38 -6.86
N THR A 240 7.60 10.47 -5.54
CA THR A 240 7.26 9.38 -4.61
C THR A 240 5.88 9.59 -3.99
N ASP A 241 5.81 10.30 -2.89
CA ASP A 241 4.59 10.47 -2.09
C ASP A 241 3.55 11.35 -2.80
N PHE A 242 4.01 12.39 -3.49
CA PHE A 242 3.18 13.37 -4.20
C PHE A 242 3.21 13.20 -5.73
N ALA A 243 3.46 11.98 -6.19
CA ALA A 243 3.50 11.68 -7.62
C ALA A 243 2.16 11.92 -8.33
N PHE A 244 1.03 11.81 -7.64
CA PHE A 244 -0.28 12.16 -8.19
C PHE A 244 -0.42 13.66 -8.42
N ALA A 245 0.02 14.49 -7.46
CA ALA A 245 -0.02 15.94 -7.61
C ALA A 245 0.83 16.43 -8.79
N SER A 246 2.05 15.89 -8.92
CA SER A 246 2.93 16.21 -10.04
C SER A 246 2.39 15.73 -11.40
N LEU A 247 1.70 14.58 -11.41
CA LEU A 247 1.03 14.06 -12.61
C LEU A 247 -0.11 14.98 -13.04
N VAL A 248 -0.94 15.42 -12.10
CA VAL A 248 -2.04 16.36 -12.39
C VAL A 248 -1.51 17.70 -12.82
N GLU A 249 -0.39 18.20 -12.30
CA GLU A 249 0.25 19.42 -12.80
C GLU A 249 0.64 19.31 -14.27
N GLN A 250 1.18 18.15 -14.70
CA GLN A 250 1.64 17.95 -16.08
C GLN A 250 0.49 17.69 -17.06
N PHE A 251 -0.51 16.85 -16.66
CA PHE A 251 -1.55 16.33 -17.54
C PHE A 251 -2.95 16.88 -17.22
N GLY A 252 -3.08 17.74 -16.23
CA GLY A 252 -4.32 18.38 -15.83
C GLY A 252 -5.37 17.43 -15.22
N PHE A 253 -6.59 17.96 -15.12
CA PHE A 253 -7.74 17.21 -14.64
C PHE A 253 -7.97 15.91 -15.43
N PHE A 254 -7.81 15.94 -16.75
CA PHE A 254 -7.97 14.74 -17.57
C PHE A 254 -6.94 13.66 -17.23
N GLY A 255 -5.68 14.01 -16.97
CA GLY A 255 -4.68 13.05 -16.51
C GLY A 255 -5.07 12.40 -15.18
N GLY A 256 -5.45 13.21 -14.20
CA GLY A 256 -5.97 12.72 -12.92
C GLY A 256 -7.22 11.85 -13.06
N PHE A 257 -8.17 12.25 -13.90
CA PHE A 257 -9.39 11.49 -14.19
C PHE A 257 -9.10 10.11 -14.79
N PHE A 258 -8.21 10.00 -15.77
CA PHE A 258 -7.83 8.69 -16.34
C PHE A 258 -7.13 7.80 -15.32
N VAL A 259 -6.29 8.35 -14.47
CA VAL A 259 -5.66 7.59 -13.37
C VAL A 259 -6.72 7.02 -12.44
N LEU A 260 -7.69 7.83 -11.99
CA LEU A 260 -8.79 7.38 -11.14
C LEU A 260 -9.68 6.35 -11.84
N LEU A 261 -9.96 6.55 -13.13
CA LEU A 261 -10.73 5.61 -13.95
C LEU A 261 -10.05 4.24 -14.00
N PHE A 262 -8.74 4.19 -14.29
CA PHE A 262 -8.02 2.91 -14.39
C PHE A 262 -7.92 2.19 -13.04
N PHE A 263 -7.69 2.91 -11.93
CA PHE A 263 -7.78 2.30 -10.59
C PHE A 263 -9.17 1.73 -10.34
N THR A 264 -10.22 2.48 -10.63
CA THR A 264 -11.61 2.03 -10.46
C THR A 264 -11.89 0.76 -11.28
N LEU A 265 -11.39 0.68 -12.51
CA LEU A 265 -11.54 -0.52 -13.35
C LEU A 265 -10.78 -1.74 -12.80
N ILE A 266 -9.61 -1.54 -12.20
CA ILE A 266 -8.89 -2.61 -11.47
C ILE A 266 -9.70 -3.06 -10.25
N PHE A 267 -10.23 -2.11 -9.47
CA PHE A 267 -11.04 -2.44 -8.29
C PHE A 267 -12.31 -3.20 -8.66
N ILE A 268 -13.02 -2.77 -9.70
CA ILE A 268 -14.21 -3.48 -10.21
C ILE A 268 -13.83 -4.90 -10.67
N TYR A 269 -12.70 -5.07 -11.34
CA TYR A 269 -12.25 -6.40 -11.76
C TYR A 269 -11.99 -7.33 -10.58
N ILE A 270 -11.27 -6.85 -9.54
CA ILE A 270 -10.99 -7.65 -8.34
C ILE A 270 -12.28 -7.90 -7.55
N ALA A 271 -13.15 -6.88 -7.42
CA ALA A 271 -14.44 -7.00 -6.74
C ALA A 271 -15.35 -8.04 -7.39
N LYS A 272 -15.44 -8.07 -8.73
CA LYS A 272 -16.20 -9.11 -9.46
C LYS A 272 -15.67 -10.51 -9.16
N LYS A 273 -14.35 -10.70 -9.08
CA LYS A 273 -13.75 -11.97 -8.66
C LYS A 273 -14.09 -12.30 -7.21
N THR A 274 -13.99 -11.32 -6.31
CA THR A 274 -14.34 -11.49 -4.90
C THR A 274 -15.79 -11.94 -4.74
N ILE A 275 -16.73 -11.28 -5.41
CA ILE A 275 -18.15 -11.63 -5.40
C ILE A 275 -18.38 -13.06 -5.95
N ARG A 276 -17.71 -13.41 -7.05
CA ARG A 276 -17.81 -14.77 -7.61
C ARG A 276 -17.45 -15.83 -6.58
N PHE A 277 -16.28 -15.69 -5.92
CA PHE A 277 -15.82 -16.67 -4.93
C PHE A 277 -16.62 -16.64 -3.62
N TYR A 278 -17.28 -15.54 -3.29
CA TYR A 278 -18.19 -15.47 -2.15
C TYR A 278 -19.36 -16.46 -2.27
N TYR A 279 -19.86 -16.69 -3.48
CA TYR A 279 -20.94 -17.66 -3.72
C TYR A 279 -20.46 -19.11 -3.87
N GLU A 280 -19.15 -19.34 -4.00
CA GLU A 280 -18.57 -20.67 -3.99
C GLU A 280 -18.49 -21.19 -2.55
N LYS A 281 -19.39 -22.14 -2.18
CA LYS A 281 -19.46 -22.71 -0.81
C LYS A 281 -18.39 -23.77 -0.52
N THR A 282 -17.31 -23.84 -1.31
CA THR A 282 -16.19 -24.76 -1.10
C THR A 282 -15.14 -24.12 -0.19
N GLU A 283 -14.30 -24.94 0.44
CA GLU A 283 -13.18 -24.42 1.25
C GLU A 283 -12.21 -23.58 0.40
N ASP A 284 -11.92 -24.05 -0.82
CA ASP A 284 -11.07 -23.29 -1.75
C ASP A 284 -11.75 -22.00 -2.24
N GLY A 285 -13.07 -22.01 -2.41
CA GLY A 285 -13.85 -20.79 -2.69
C GLY A 285 -13.69 -19.75 -1.58
N GLN A 286 -13.77 -20.15 -0.31
CA GLN A 286 -13.56 -19.26 0.82
C GLN A 286 -12.13 -18.70 0.88
N LYS A 287 -11.10 -19.53 0.61
CA LYS A 287 -9.70 -19.07 0.53
C LYS A 287 -9.53 -18.04 -0.58
N ASN A 288 -10.07 -18.33 -1.77
CA ASN A 288 -10.06 -17.44 -2.92
C ASN A 288 -10.77 -16.13 -2.62
N PHE A 289 -11.93 -16.19 -1.97
CA PHE A 289 -12.70 -15.03 -1.53
C PHE A 289 -11.88 -14.14 -0.61
N LEU A 290 -11.33 -14.69 0.48
CA LEU A 290 -10.53 -13.90 1.44
C LEU A 290 -9.28 -13.33 0.81
N TYR A 291 -8.60 -14.08 -0.05
CA TYR A 291 -7.43 -13.57 -0.77
C TYR A 291 -7.79 -12.40 -1.70
N CYS A 292 -8.81 -12.56 -2.55
CA CYS A 292 -9.26 -11.48 -3.43
C CYS A 292 -9.72 -10.25 -2.65
N LEU A 293 -10.45 -10.44 -1.55
CA LEU A 293 -10.89 -9.37 -0.66
C LEU A 293 -9.71 -8.65 -0.01
N GLY A 294 -8.71 -9.40 0.48
CA GLY A 294 -7.49 -8.82 1.06
C GLY A 294 -6.70 -8.00 0.05
N ILE A 295 -6.52 -8.49 -1.17
CA ILE A 295 -5.86 -7.74 -2.26
C ILE A 295 -6.67 -6.50 -2.64
N LEU A 296 -7.99 -6.59 -2.71
CA LEU A 296 -8.85 -5.43 -2.96
C LEU A 296 -8.68 -4.38 -1.85
N THR A 297 -8.74 -4.79 -0.59
CA THR A 297 -8.54 -3.90 0.56
C THR A 297 -7.16 -3.24 0.52
N TYR A 298 -6.11 -4.00 0.23
CA TYR A 298 -4.76 -3.48 0.08
C TYR A 298 -4.70 -2.36 -0.96
N PHE A 299 -5.18 -2.62 -2.18
CA PHE A 299 -5.11 -1.64 -3.27
C PHE A 299 -5.97 -0.42 -3.01
N VAL A 300 -7.21 -0.62 -2.56
CA VAL A 300 -8.14 0.47 -2.26
C VAL A 300 -7.60 1.35 -1.13
N SER A 301 -7.15 0.75 -0.02
CA SER A 301 -6.62 1.53 1.11
C SER A 301 -5.35 2.31 0.71
N GLN A 302 -4.41 1.69 0.00
CA GLN A 302 -3.19 2.36 -0.44
C GLN A 302 -3.50 3.53 -1.39
N THR A 303 -4.41 3.32 -2.34
CA THR A 303 -4.82 4.36 -3.30
C THR A 303 -5.55 5.51 -2.59
N ILE A 304 -6.53 5.21 -1.73
CA ILE A 304 -7.31 6.24 -1.02
C ILE A 304 -6.41 7.06 -0.09
N ILE A 305 -5.50 6.43 0.64
CA ILE A 305 -4.60 7.14 1.55
C ILE A 305 -3.66 8.06 0.75
N ASN A 306 -3.05 7.57 -0.35
CA ASN A 306 -2.17 8.40 -1.17
C ASN A 306 -2.92 9.56 -1.83
N LEU A 307 -4.05 9.31 -2.48
CA LEU A 307 -4.85 10.37 -3.09
C LEU A 307 -5.35 11.36 -2.04
N GLY A 308 -5.80 10.87 -0.88
CA GLY A 308 -6.28 11.70 0.22
C GLY A 308 -5.21 12.64 0.76
N MET A 309 -3.96 12.18 0.93
CA MET A 309 -2.87 13.07 1.36
C MET A 309 -2.44 14.07 0.28
N ASN A 310 -2.51 13.71 -1.01
CA ASN A 310 -2.24 14.64 -2.11
C ASN A 310 -3.31 15.75 -2.21
N MET A 311 -4.55 15.43 -1.88
CA MET A 311 -5.70 16.37 -1.91
C MET A 311 -5.89 17.14 -0.58
N GLY A 312 -5.05 16.89 0.43
CA GLY A 312 -5.19 17.51 1.75
C GLY A 312 -6.37 17.00 2.58
N ILE A 313 -6.93 15.81 2.23
CA ILE A 313 -8.06 15.19 2.94
C ILE A 313 -7.57 14.23 4.04
N MET A 314 -6.32 13.78 3.95
CA MET A 314 -5.67 12.88 4.91
C MET A 314 -4.27 13.38 5.29
N PRO A 315 -3.78 13.05 6.49
CA PRO A 315 -2.42 13.40 6.89
C PRO A 315 -1.38 12.69 6.02
N ILE A 316 -0.20 13.28 5.88
CA ILE A 316 0.90 12.72 5.09
C ILE A 316 1.44 11.45 5.76
N THR A 317 1.32 10.32 5.07
CA THR A 317 1.70 8.99 5.59
C THR A 317 2.96 8.43 4.94
N GLY A 318 3.41 8.99 3.80
CA GLY A 318 4.57 8.48 3.06
C GLY A 318 4.30 7.15 2.35
N ILE A 319 3.10 6.96 1.82
CA ILE A 319 2.71 5.78 1.03
C ILE A 319 2.75 6.12 -0.44
N THR A 320 3.38 5.27 -1.24
CA THR A 320 3.43 5.43 -2.71
C THR A 320 2.12 5.07 -3.36
N LEU A 321 1.76 5.74 -4.46
CA LEU A 321 0.63 5.38 -5.32
C LEU A 321 1.07 4.27 -6.29
N PRO A 322 0.43 3.07 -6.24
CA PRO A 322 0.83 1.95 -7.10
C PRO A 322 0.90 2.37 -8.58
N PHE A 323 1.93 1.93 -9.30
CA PHE A 323 2.19 2.19 -10.72
C PHE A 323 2.52 3.64 -11.11
N ILE A 324 2.10 4.64 -10.32
CA ILE A 324 2.32 6.07 -10.63
C ILE A 324 3.59 6.58 -9.96
N SER A 325 3.73 6.32 -8.64
CA SER A 325 4.90 6.75 -7.87
C SER A 325 6.15 5.99 -8.29
N TYR A 326 7.30 6.66 -8.20
CA TYR A 326 8.58 5.99 -8.25
C TYR A 326 8.73 5.04 -7.07
N GLY A 327 8.93 3.74 -7.36
CA GLY A 327 9.10 2.74 -6.31
C GLY A 327 9.06 1.30 -6.86
N GLY A 328 10.25 0.73 -7.09
CA GLY A 328 10.38 -0.63 -7.64
C GLY A 328 9.72 -1.70 -6.77
N SER A 329 9.92 -1.64 -5.44
CA SER A 329 9.34 -2.62 -4.51
C SER A 329 7.81 -2.58 -4.50
N SER A 330 7.21 -1.38 -4.51
CA SER A 330 5.75 -1.22 -4.53
C SER A 330 5.14 -1.79 -5.80
N VAL A 331 5.69 -1.44 -6.98
CA VAL A 331 5.20 -1.96 -8.27
C VAL A 331 5.31 -3.48 -8.34
N MET A 332 6.46 -4.04 -7.95
CA MET A 332 6.66 -5.49 -7.96
C MET A 332 5.71 -6.20 -7.00
N ALA A 333 5.51 -5.68 -5.79
CA ALA A 333 4.60 -6.25 -4.80
C ALA A 333 3.15 -6.27 -5.29
N VAL A 334 2.71 -5.16 -5.92
CA VAL A 334 1.36 -5.05 -6.48
C VAL A 334 1.15 -6.03 -7.63
N LEU A 335 2.12 -6.14 -8.56
CA LEU A 335 2.08 -7.12 -9.66
C LEU A 335 2.09 -8.56 -9.14
N LEU A 336 2.86 -8.85 -8.09
CA LEU A 336 2.84 -10.15 -7.40
C LEU A 336 1.46 -10.45 -6.83
N GLY A 337 0.83 -9.49 -6.15
CA GLY A 337 -0.54 -9.65 -5.65
C GLY A 337 -1.56 -9.95 -6.75
N LEU A 338 -1.43 -9.28 -7.92
CA LEU A 338 -2.26 -9.55 -9.10
C LEU A 338 -1.96 -10.91 -9.75
N ALA A 339 -0.69 -11.36 -9.75
CA ALA A 339 -0.29 -12.64 -10.32
C ALA A 339 -0.89 -13.83 -9.57
N LEU A 340 -1.01 -13.72 -8.25
CA LEU A 340 -1.54 -14.75 -7.36
C LEU A 340 -3.09 -14.73 -7.25
N LEU A 341 -3.78 -13.82 -7.96
CA LEU A 341 -5.24 -13.86 -8.04
C LEU A 341 -5.71 -15.14 -8.74
N PRO A 342 -6.65 -15.88 -8.12
CA PRO A 342 -7.17 -17.15 -8.64
C PRO A 342 -7.93 -16.98 -9.95
#